data_33277a9dba73e422b378eec756ef82c8
#
_entry.id   33277a9dba73e422b378eec756ef82c8
#
_cell.length_a   1.000
_cell.length_b   1.000
_cell.length_c   1.000
_cell.angle_alpha   90.00
_cell.angle_beta   90.00
_cell.angle_gamma   90.00
#
_symmetry.space_group_name_H-M   'P 1'
#
loop_
_entity.id
_entity.type
_entity.pdbx_description
1 polymer ?
#
loop_
_entity_poly.entity_id
_entity_poly.type
_entity_poly.pdbx_seq_one_letter_code
_entity_poly.pdbx_strand_id
1 'polypeptide(L)'
;MISAILLAAGKSQRMKGENKLAKEVQGIPLIKHSVKNILFSSIDELIVVLGYQKEIIEKLIGKHEKIKFVFNKDFESGMASSIKVGLSHLPEKTEAFFICLGDMPMVNHNIYNQLIKSKNDKEIIVPIHEGQQRNPVLFLKSMKEKLMSLQGDIGAKKILEEHKNKLLNVEINDQGITKDFNTKDNFNF
;
A
#
# COMPACT_ATOMS: atom_id res chain seq x y z
N MET A 1 9.34 -11.14 11.05
CA MET A 1 8.09 -10.34 11.06
C MET A 1 7.92 -9.60 9.76
N ILE A 2 6.71 -9.63 9.19
CA ILE A 2 6.36 -8.94 7.95
C ILE A 2 5.29 -7.90 8.26
N SER A 3 5.54 -6.62 7.92
CA SER A 3 4.61 -5.53 8.12
C SER A 3 4.02 -5.04 6.78
N ALA A 4 2.89 -4.35 6.82
CA ALA A 4 2.38 -3.61 5.67
C ALA A 4 2.20 -2.13 6.04
N ILE A 5 2.53 -1.25 5.09
CA ILE A 5 2.25 0.19 5.16
C ILE A 5 1.17 0.47 4.13
N LEU A 6 -0.03 0.81 4.57
CA LEU A 6 -1.15 1.18 3.71
C LEU A 6 -1.25 2.70 3.60
N LEU A 7 -1.03 3.22 2.41
CA LEU A 7 -1.13 4.65 2.14
C LEU A 7 -2.59 5.06 1.94
N ALA A 8 -3.13 5.80 2.91
CA ALA A 8 -4.52 6.27 2.95
C ALA A 8 -4.63 7.78 3.25
N ALA A 9 -3.59 8.56 2.92
CA ALA A 9 -3.47 9.97 3.28
C ALA A 9 -3.92 10.95 2.18
N GLY A 10 -4.14 10.48 0.95
CA GLY A 10 -4.34 11.32 -0.24
C GLY A 10 -5.69 12.06 -0.27
N LYS A 11 -5.70 13.28 -0.85
CA LYS A 11 -6.89 14.16 -1.00
C LYS A 11 -7.90 13.70 -2.05
N SER A 12 -7.60 12.69 -2.86
CA SER A 12 -8.50 12.25 -3.95
C SER A 12 -8.89 13.40 -4.89
N GLN A 13 -7.96 14.26 -5.29
CA GLN A 13 -8.21 15.52 -6.02
C GLN A 13 -9.15 15.38 -7.23
N ARG A 14 -9.08 14.25 -7.95
CA ARG A 14 -9.96 13.94 -9.10
C ARG A 14 -11.43 13.70 -8.73
N MET A 15 -11.73 13.53 -7.43
CA MET A 15 -13.07 13.23 -6.90
C MET A 15 -13.82 14.47 -6.38
N LYS A 16 -13.34 15.69 -6.71
CA LYS A 16 -14.02 16.97 -6.39
C LYS A 16 -14.37 17.13 -4.89
N GLY A 17 -13.45 16.81 -3.99
CA GLY A 17 -13.62 16.98 -2.54
C GLY A 17 -14.17 15.77 -1.78
N GLU A 18 -14.63 14.74 -2.47
CA GLU A 18 -15.00 13.47 -1.85
C GLU A 18 -13.78 12.58 -1.66
N ASN A 19 -13.68 11.93 -0.50
CA ASN A 19 -12.61 10.95 -0.27
C ASN A 19 -12.96 9.63 -0.96
N LYS A 20 -12.22 9.28 -2.02
CA LYS A 20 -12.45 8.04 -2.77
C LYS A 20 -12.42 6.78 -1.91
N LEU A 21 -11.59 6.78 -0.84
CA LEU A 21 -11.45 5.64 0.05
C LEU A 21 -12.68 5.38 0.91
N ALA A 22 -13.53 6.41 1.09
CA ALA A 22 -14.80 6.31 1.79
C ALA A 22 -15.96 5.87 0.89
N LYS A 23 -15.79 5.91 -0.44
CA LYS A 23 -16.83 5.45 -1.38
C LYS A 23 -17.01 3.95 -1.31
N GLU A 24 -18.23 3.53 -1.55
CA GLU A 24 -18.60 2.12 -1.50
C GLU A 24 -18.36 1.42 -2.86
N VAL A 25 -17.84 0.21 -2.75
CA VAL A 25 -17.78 -0.79 -3.82
C VAL A 25 -18.54 -1.99 -3.30
N GLN A 26 -19.61 -2.39 -3.98
CA GLN A 26 -20.50 -3.47 -3.54
C GLN A 26 -21.04 -3.26 -2.11
N GLY A 27 -21.43 -2.03 -1.75
CA GLY A 27 -21.97 -1.70 -0.44
C GLY A 27 -20.95 -1.63 0.72
N ILE A 28 -19.65 -1.73 0.43
CA ILE A 28 -18.57 -1.68 1.42
C ILE A 28 -17.60 -0.56 1.05
N PRO A 29 -17.18 0.31 2.00
CA PRO A 29 -16.19 1.34 1.75
C PRO A 29 -14.91 0.78 1.14
N LEU A 30 -14.40 1.43 0.09
CA LEU A 30 -13.22 1.01 -0.68
C LEU A 30 -12.05 0.61 0.22
N ILE A 31 -11.73 1.44 1.20
CA ILE A 31 -10.61 1.21 2.12
C ILE A 31 -10.77 -0.09 2.91
N LYS A 32 -12.02 -0.48 3.26
CA LYS A 32 -12.27 -1.73 3.99
C LYS A 32 -11.90 -2.97 3.19
N HIS A 33 -12.10 -2.95 1.87
CA HIS A 33 -11.67 -4.07 1.01
C HIS A 33 -10.15 -4.24 1.08
N SER A 34 -9.39 -3.15 0.91
CA SER A 34 -7.92 -3.19 0.97
C SER A 34 -7.43 -3.66 2.34
N VAL A 35 -7.96 -3.09 3.42
CA VAL A 35 -7.60 -3.49 4.80
C VAL A 35 -7.92 -4.96 5.05
N LYS A 36 -9.12 -5.41 4.69
CA LYS A 36 -9.54 -6.81 4.85
C LYS A 36 -8.59 -7.77 4.15
N ASN A 37 -8.26 -7.51 2.89
CA ASN A 37 -7.35 -8.35 2.11
C ASN A 37 -5.95 -8.42 2.74
N ILE A 38 -5.42 -7.30 3.24
CA ILE A 38 -4.14 -7.26 3.93
C ILE A 38 -4.20 -8.09 5.23
N LEU A 39 -5.23 -7.90 6.05
CA LEU A 39 -5.39 -8.62 7.33
C LEU A 39 -5.58 -10.13 7.17
N PHE A 40 -6.19 -10.59 6.06
CA PHE A 40 -6.35 -12.02 5.75
C PHE A 40 -5.06 -12.66 5.21
N SER A 41 -4.04 -11.87 4.90
CA SER A 41 -2.73 -12.39 4.47
C SER A 41 -1.85 -12.75 5.67
N SER A 42 -0.67 -13.32 5.38
CA SER A 42 0.33 -13.68 6.39
C SER A 42 1.14 -12.48 6.90
N ILE A 43 0.52 -11.31 6.99
CA ILE A 43 1.12 -10.09 7.54
C ILE A 43 0.90 -10.04 9.05
N ASP A 44 1.96 -9.65 9.78
CA ASP A 44 1.92 -9.57 11.23
C ASP A 44 1.35 -8.25 11.75
N GLU A 45 1.61 -7.12 11.04
CA GLU A 45 1.17 -5.78 11.44
C GLU A 45 0.83 -4.92 10.23
N LEU A 46 -0.23 -4.13 10.34
CA LEU A 46 -0.68 -3.16 9.34
C LEU A 46 -0.57 -1.74 9.89
N ILE A 47 0.31 -0.92 9.30
CA ILE A 47 0.43 0.50 9.58
C ILE A 47 -0.41 1.25 8.54
N VAL A 48 -1.47 1.91 8.98
CA VAL A 48 -2.33 2.72 8.12
C VAL A 48 -1.91 4.18 8.25
N VAL A 49 -1.38 4.74 7.17
CA VAL A 49 -0.95 6.13 7.12
C VAL A 49 -2.12 7.00 6.69
N LEU A 50 -2.62 7.79 7.62
CA LEU A 50 -3.76 8.70 7.46
C LEU A 50 -3.29 10.13 7.14
N GLY A 51 -4.14 10.90 6.47
CA GLY A 51 -3.93 12.30 6.16
C GLY A 51 -5.26 13.05 6.01
N TYR A 52 -5.68 13.29 4.77
CA TYR A 52 -6.96 13.94 4.48
C TYR A 52 -8.13 13.17 5.05
N GLN A 53 -9.01 13.86 5.80
CA GLN A 53 -10.20 13.29 6.46
C GLN A 53 -9.89 12.05 7.31
N LYS A 54 -8.79 12.10 8.08
CA LYS A 54 -8.29 10.97 8.87
C LYS A 54 -9.34 10.34 9.77
N GLU A 55 -10.17 11.16 10.44
CA GLU A 55 -11.21 10.68 11.38
C GLU A 55 -12.26 9.81 10.67
N ILE A 56 -12.61 10.17 9.43
CA ILE A 56 -13.56 9.41 8.60
C ILE A 56 -12.95 8.06 8.24
N ILE A 57 -11.73 8.05 7.74
CA ILE A 57 -11.06 6.81 7.30
C ILE A 57 -10.78 5.89 8.48
N GLU A 58 -10.30 6.42 9.60
CA GLU A 58 -10.07 5.65 10.82
C GLU A 58 -11.37 5.00 11.34
N LYS A 59 -12.48 5.78 11.38
CA LYS A 59 -13.80 5.28 11.78
C LYS A 59 -14.31 4.19 10.84
N LEU A 60 -14.12 4.34 9.53
CA LEU A 60 -14.53 3.34 8.54
C LEU A 60 -13.75 2.04 8.70
N ILE A 61 -12.45 2.08 8.92
CA ILE A 61 -11.61 0.90 9.11
C ILE A 61 -11.97 0.20 10.42
N GLY A 62 -12.12 0.96 11.50
CA GLY A 62 -12.36 0.44 12.84
C GLY A 62 -11.09 -0.09 13.51
N LYS A 63 -11.23 -0.59 14.77
CA LYS A 63 -10.11 -1.12 15.55
C LYS A 63 -9.85 -2.58 15.24
N HIS A 64 -8.58 -2.95 15.19
CA HIS A 64 -8.12 -4.33 15.06
C HIS A 64 -6.72 -4.45 15.68
N GLU A 65 -6.41 -5.55 16.35
CA GLU A 65 -5.15 -5.76 17.09
C GLU A 65 -3.89 -5.61 16.24
N LYS A 66 -3.96 -6.00 14.96
CA LYS A 66 -2.85 -5.85 13.99
C LYS A 66 -2.74 -4.46 13.38
N ILE A 67 -3.69 -3.54 13.63
CA ILE A 67 -3.71 -2.22 12.98
C ILE A 67 -3.13 -1.16 13.91
N LYS A 68 -2.19 -0.39 13.35
CA LYS A 68 -1.66 0.84 13.94
C LYS A 68 -1.97 2.01 13.01
N PHE A 69 -2.74 2.97 13.49
CA PHE A 69 -2.98 4.23 12.76
C PHE A 69 -1.88 5.23 13.04
N VAL A 70 -1.38 5.87 11.98
CA VAL A 70 -0.38 6.93 12.07
C VAL A 70 -0.80 8.11 11.21
N PHE A 71 -0.58 9.33 11.69
CA PHE A 71 -1.00 10.54 11.00
C PHE A 71 0.18 11.24 10.33
N ASN A 72 0.08 11.43 9.02
CA ASN A 72 0.99 12.27 8.27
C ASN A 72 0.46 13.71 8.23
N LYS A 73 1.10 14.64 8.95
CA LYS A 73 0.73 16.07 8.95
C LYS A 73 1.04 16.74 7.60
N ASP A 74 2.07 16.23 6.92
CA ASP A 74 2.59 16.77 5.67
C ASP A 74 2.09 16.02 4.44
N PHE A 75 0.88 15.42 4.52
CA PHE A 75 0.33 14.59 3.44
C PHE A 75 0.17 15.33 2.10
N GLU A 76 0.10 16.66 2.13
CA GLU A 76 0.03 17.50 0.93
C GLU A 76 1.36 17.63 0.18
N SER A 77 2.48 17.34 0.83
CA SER A 77 3.81 17.38 0.22
C SER A 77 4.12 16.22 -0.73
N GLY A 78 3.16 15.30 -0.89
CA GLY A 78 3.24 14.19 -1.83
C GLY A 78 3.42 12.82 -1.18
N MET A 79 3.39 11.79 -2.01
CA MET A 79 3.39 10.38 -1.58
C MET A 79 4.61 10.00 -0.73
N ALA A 80 5.79 10.56 -1.03
CA ALA A 80 7.02 10.29 -0.30
C ALA A 80 6.90 10.58 1.20
N SER A 81 6.18 11.66 1.60
CA SER A 81 5.95 11.99 3.00
C SER A 81 5.18 10.89 3.73
N SER A 82 4.15 10.33 3.11
CA SER A 82 3.36 9.23 3.67
C SER A 82 4.16 7.94 3.78
N ILE A 83 5.00 7.62 2.79
CA ILE A 83 5.91 6.47 2.85
C ILE A 83 6.85 6.62 4.05
N LYS A 84 7.49 7.79 4.23
CA LYS A 84 8.41 8.05 5.35
C LYS A 84 7.73 7.92 6.71
N VAL A 85 6.52 8.47 6.87
CA VAL A 85 5.75 8.32 8.11
C VAL A 85 5.47 6.85 8.39
N GLY A 86 5.04 6.06 7.41
CA GLY A 86 4.85 4.62 7.58
C GLY A 86 6.14 3.91 7.99
N LEU A 87 7.25 4.18 7.30
CA LEU A 87 8.56 3.58 7.57
C LEU A 87 9.10 3.91 8.97
N SER A 88 8.87 5.13 9.48
CA SER A 88 9.31 5.53 10.82
C SER A 88 8.58 4.81 11.94
N HIS A 89 7.43 4.20 11.65
CA HIS A 89 6.61 3.47 12.61
C HIS A 89 6.72 1.94 12.48
N LEU A 90 7.57 1.44 11.57
CA LEU A 90 7.84 0.00 11.50
C LEU A 90 8.46 -0.52 12.79
N PRO A 91 7.97 -1.64 13.34
CA PRO A 91 8.62 -2.32 14.46
C PRO A 91 10.09 -2.64 14.17
N GLU A 92 10.91 -2.60 15.17
CA GLU A 92 12.35 -2.90 15.03
C GLU A 92 12.59 -4.33 14.49
N LYS A 93 11.75 -5.27 14.88
CA LYS A 93 11.79 -6.68 14.45
C LYS A 93 11.26 -6.93 13.03
N THR A 94 10.81 -5.89 12.31
CA THR A 94 10.37 -6.04 10.90
C THR A 94 11.55 -6.45 10.02
N GLU A 95 11.41 -7.54 9.30
CA GLU A 95 12.41 -8.05 8.34
C GLU A 95 12.09 -7.63 6.90
N ALA A 96 10.77 -7.55 6.60
CA ALA A 96 10.28 -7.11 5.31
C ALA A 96 8.95 -6.36 5.48
N PHE A 97 8.65 -5.45 4.55
CA PHE A 97 7.43 -4.66 4.60
C PHE A 97 6.87 -4.39 3.21
N PHE A 98 5.56 -4.39 3.12
CA PHE A 98 4.84 -3.95 1.92
C PHE A 98 4.62 -2.43 1.94
N ILE A 99 4.64 -1.83 0.74
CA ILE A 99 3.99 -0.55 0.48
C ILE A 99 2.73 -0.85 -0.33
N CYS A 100 1.57 -0.53 0.26
CA CYS A 100 0.23 -0.81 -0.28
C CYS A 100 -0.51 0.50 -0.55
N LEU A 101 -1.36 0.50 -1.58
CA LEU A 101 -2.23 1.62 -1.92
C LEU A 101 -3.66 1.33 -1.44
N GLY A 102 -4.30 2.31 -0.79
CA GLY A 102 -5.65 2.18 -0.25
C GLY A 102 -6.74 2.05 -1.32
N ASP A 103 -6.44 2.42 -2.56
CA ASP A 103 -7.36 2.43 -3.70
C ASP A 103 -7.28 1.19 -4.60
N MET A 104 -6.66 0.12 -4.13
CA MET A 104 -6.54 -1.16 -4.84
C MET A 104 -7.31 -2.28 -4.11
N PRO A 105 -8.66 -2.22 -4.07
CA PRO A 105 -9.49 -3.15 -3.27
C PRO A 105 -9.48 -4.58 -3.78
N MET A 106 -9.11 -4.79 -5.05
CA MET A 106 -9.13 -6.12 -5.69
C MET A 106 -7.82 -6.90 -5.51
N VAL A 107 -6.79 -6.31 -4.89
CA VAL A 107 -5.58 -7.04 -4.51
C VAL A 107 -5.89 -7.97 -3.34
N ASN A 108 -6.15 -9.24 -3.63
CA ASN A 108 -6.57 -10.21 -2.63
C ASN A 108 -5.39 -10.74 -1.79
N HIS A 109 -5.70 -11.38 -0.65
CA HIS A 109 -4.71 -11.89 0.30
C HIS A 109 -3.74 -12.93 -0.29
N ASN A 110 -4.15 -13.68 -1.33
CA ASN A 110 -3.28 -14.67 -1.97
C ASN A 110 -2.10 -14.01 -2.69
N ILE A 111 -2.31 -12.82 -3.28
CA ILE A 111 -1.24 -12.05 -3.92
C ILE A 111 -0.16 -11.70 -2.89
N TYR A 112 -0.55 -11.16 -1.72
CA TYR A 112 0.39 -10.88 -0.62
C TYR A 112 1.16 -12.14 -0.20
N ASN A 113 0.44 -13.25 0.00
CA ASN A 113 1.04 -14.52 0.41
C ASN A 113 1.98 -15.09 -0.66
N GLN A 114 1.65 -14.94 -1.95
CA GLN A 114 2.52 -15.35 -3.04
C GLN A 114 3.83 -14.55 -3.04
N LEU A 115 3.77 -13.21 -2.89
CA LEU A 115 4.96 -12.35 -2.81
C LEU A 115 5.82 -12.69 -1.58
N ILE A 116 5.19 -12.97 -0.43
CA ILE A 116 5.90 -13.39 0.79
C ILE A 116 6.66 -14.71 0.55
N LYS A 117 6.00 -15.68 -0.07
CA LYS A 117 6.60 -17.00 -0.39
C LYS A 117 7.73 -16.91 -1.43
N SER A 118 7.69 -15.90 -2.30
CA SER A 118 8.70 -15.69 -3.35
C SER A 118 9.98 -15.02 -2.82
N LYS A 119 10.05 -14.66 -1.54
CA LYS A 119 11.26 -14.07 -0.95
C LYS A 119 12.46 -14.99 -1.16
N ASN A 120 13.56 -14.39 -1.62
CA ASN A 120 14.85 -15.04 -1.80
C ASN A 120 15.98 -14.07 -1.40
N ASP A 121 17.08 -14.09 -2.10
CA ASP A 121 18.23 -13.19 -1.92
C ASP A 121 18.03 -11.75 -2.44
N LYS A 122 16.92 -11.50 -3.18
CA LYS A 122 16.58 -10.16 -3.68
C LYS A 122 15.93 -9.29 -2.60
N GLU A 123 16.21 -8.01 -2.66
CA GLU A 123 15.77 -7.06 -1.64
C GLU A 123 14.40 -6.44 -1.94
N ILE A 124 13.90 -6.55 -3.18
CA ILE A 124 12.64 -5.97 -3.65
C ILE A 124 11.89 -7.02 -4.44
N ILE A 125 10.68 -7.38 -4.00
CA ILE A 125 9.83 -8.35 -4.69
C ILE A 125 8.65 -7.56 -5.28
N VAL A 126 8.57 -7.59 -6.62
CA VAL A 126 7.63 -6.79 -7.41
C VAL A 126 6.67 -7.71 -8.15
N PRO A 127 5.36 -7.58 -7.93
CA PRO A 127 4.41 -8.29 -8.75
C PRO A 127 4.41 -7.72 -10.17
N ILE A 128 4.36 -8.60 -11.16
CA ILE A 128 4.16 -8.21 -12.56
C ILE A 128 2.91 -8.87 -13.11
N HIS A 129 2.23 -8.18 -14.00
CA HIS A 129 1.08 -8.69 -14.74
C HIS A 129 1.18 -8.19 -16.18
N GLU A 130 1.15 -9.13 -17.13
CA GLU A 130 1.35 -8.83 -18.56
C GLU A 130 2.62 -7.98 -18.81
N GLY A 131 3.73 -8.36 -18.15
CA GLY A 131 5.03 -7.68 -18.28
C GLY A 131 5.14 -6.32 -17.60
N GLN A 132 4.08 -5.85 -16.91
CA GLN A 132 4.07 -4.55 -16.23
C GLN A 132 4.17 -4.71 -14.70
N GLN A 133 5.06 -3.94 -14.08
CA GLN A 133 5.18 -3.87 -12.63
C GLN A 133 3.91 -3.28 -11.99
N ARG A 134 3.48 -3.87 -10.88
CA ARG A 134 2.25 -3.53 -10.16
C ARG A 134 2.52 -3.32 -8.67
N ASN A 135 1.47 -2.95 -7.94
CA ASN A 135 1.45 -2.91 -6.47
C ASN A 135 0.66 -4.11 -5.93
N PRO A 136 0.90 -4.53 -4.67
CA PRO A 136 1.83 -3.95 -3.70
C PRO A 136 3.27 -4.44 -3.92
N VAL A 137 4.26 -3.65 -3.50
CA VAL A 137 5.68 -4.03 -3.56
C VAL A 137 6.15 -4.45 -2.17
N LEU A 138 6.85 -5.59 -2.08
CA LEU A 138 7.47 -6.06 -0.85
C LEU A 138 8.97 -5.68 -0.86
N PHE A 139 9.40 -5.00 0.19
CA PHE A 139 10.78 -4.58 0.41
C PHE A 139 11.38 -5.31 1.61
N LEU A 140 12.63 -5.75 1.52
CA LEU A 140 13.38 -6.13 2.71
C LEU A 140 13.77 -4.90 3.52
N LYS A 141 14.02 -5.10 4.83
CA LYS A 141 14.40 -4.02 5.77
C LYS A 141 15.58 -3.18 5.27
N SER A 142 16.55 -3.80 4.58
CA SER A 142 17.70 -3.13 3.99
C SER A 142 17.36 -1.97 3.05
N MET A 143 16.17 -1.98 2.45
CA MET A 143 15.71 -0.92 1.56
C MET A 143 15.07 0.28 2.28
N LYS A 144 14.88 0.21 3.60
CA LYS A 144 14.22 1.26 4.38
C LYS A 144 14.88 2.63 4.19
N GLU A 145 16.20 2.71 4.34
CA GLU A 145 16.93 3.98 4.23
C GLU A 145 16.84 4.59 2.82
N LYS A 146 16.81 3.75 1.78
CA LYS A 146 16.60 4.21 0.39
C LYS A 146 15.22 4.82 0.20
N LEU A 147 14.19 4.20 0.75
CA LEU A 147 12.83 4.74 0.73
C LEU A 147 12.68 6.00 1.60
N MET A 148 13.42 6.10 2.70
CA MET A 148 13.47 7.32 3.54
C MET A 148 14.09 8.51 2.81
N SER A 149 14.89 8.33 1.77
CA SER A 149 15.47 9.41 0.96
C SER A 149 14.52 9.96 -0.12
N LEU A 150 13.35 9.34 -0.37
CA LEU A 150 12.36 9.83 -1.35
C LEU A 150 11.88 11.26 -1.01
N GLN A 151 11.53 12.05 -2.05
CA GLN A 151 11.03 13.42 -1.90
C GLN A 151 9.88 13.68 -2.88
N GLY A 152 8.98 14.59 -2.49
CA GLY A 152 7.87 15.07 -3.34
C GLY A 152 6.79 14.01 -3.60
N ASP A 153 6.09 14.15 -4.71
CA ASP A 153 5.01 13.22 -5.10
C ASP A 153 5.54 12.02 -5.89
N ILE A 154 6.58 11.40 -5.35
CA ILE A 154 7.25 10.24 -5.92
C ILE A 154 6.97 9.04 -5.02
N GLY A 155 6.39 8.00 -5.61
CA GLY A 155 6.18 6.72 -4.95
C GLY A 155 7.42 5.81 -5.02
N ALA A 156 7.25 4.56 -4.60
CA ALA A 156 8.32 3.56 -4.62
C ALA A 156 8.87 3.26 -6.03
N LYS A 157 8.18 3.65 -7.10
CA LYS A 157 8.58 3.40 -8.50
C LYS A 157 10.01 3.87 -8.79
N LYS A 158 10.40 5.04 -8.30
CA LYS A 158 11.78 5.55 -8.46
C LYS A 158 12.82 4.58 -7.91
N ILE A 159 12.55 4.01 -6.73
CA ILE A 159 13.45 3.02 -6.10
C ILE A 159 13.56 1.76 -6.98
N LEU A 160 12.46 1.32 -7.61
CA LEU A 160 12.49 0.18 -8.52
C LEU A 160 13.37 0.47 -9.75
N GLU A 161 13.26 1.66 -10.32
CA GLU A 161 14.06 2.09 -11.48
C GLU A 161 15.56 2.18 -11.18
N GLU A 162 15.92 2.70 -10.00
CA GLU A 162 17.31 2.88 -9.55
C GLU A 162 17.98 1.57 -9.09
N HIS A 163 17.19 0.56 -8.68
CA HIS A 163 17.71 -0.67 -8.06
C HIS A 163 17.29 -1.94 -8.83
N LYS A 164 17.29 -1.91 -10.15
CA LYS A 164 16.85 -3.02 -11.01
C LYS A 164 17.54 -4.35 -10.73
N ASN A 165 18.81 -4.32 -10.33
CA ASN A 165 19.59 -5.51 -9.98
C ASN A 165 19.13 -6.19 -8.66
N LYS A 166 18.34 -5.48 -7.84
CA LYS A 166 17.79 -5.97 -6.56
C LYS A 166 16.36 -6.48 -6.68
N LEU A 167 15.77 -6.43 -7.86
CA LEU A 167 14.38 -6.82 -8.10
C LEU A 167 14.25 -8.32 -8.33
N LEU A 168 13.21 -8.90 -7.74
CA LEU A 168 12.59 -10.14 -8.15
C LEU A 168 11.21 -9.82 -8.71
N ASN A 169 10.99 -10.05 -9.97
CA ASN A 169 9.68 -9.95 -10.61
C ASN A 169 8.92 -11.26 -10.40
N VAL A 170 7.69 -11.17 -9.87
CA VAL A 170 6.82 -12.31 -9.62
C VAL A 170 5.56 -12.19 -10.46
N GLU A 171 5.35 -13.13 -11.40
CA GLU A 171 4.16 -13.13 -12.25
C GLU A 171 2.90 -13.40 -11.43
N ILE A 172 1.90 -12.54 -11.60
CA ILE A 172 0.59 -12.62 -10.94
C ILE A 172 -0.49 -12.70 -12.02
N ASN A 173 -1.18 -13.84 -12.09
CA ASN A 173 -2.24 -14.07 -13.09
C ASN A 173 -3.61 -13.51 -12.69
N ASP A 174 -3.70 -12.78 -11.57
CA ASP A 174 -4.94 -12.19 -11.07
C ASP A 174 -5.10 -10.75 -11.57
N GLN A 175 -6.13 -10.50 -12.38
CA GLN A 175 -6.46 -9.17 -12.92
C GLN A 175 -6.79 -8.14 -11.83
N GLY A 176 -7.14 -8.55 -10.62
CA GLY A 176 -7.41 -7.65 -9.50
C GLY A 176 -6.24 -6.70 -9.20
N ILE A 177 -5.00 -7.13 -9.51
CA ILE A 177 -3.79 -6.33 -9.33
C ILE A 177 -3.68 -5.12 -10.28
N THR A 178 -4.47 -5.10 -11.35
CA THR A 178 -4.48 -4.01 -12.34
C THR A 178 -5.53 -2.94 -12.05
N LYS A 179 -6.45 -3.21 -11.11
CA LYS A 179 -7.61 -2.35 -10.85
C LYS A 179 -7.35 -1.37 -9.71
N ASP A 180 -7.10 -0.12 -10.07
CA ASP A 180 -7.11 1.01 -9.15
C ASP A 180 -8.40 1.84 -9.32
N PHE A 181 -8.91 2.41 -8.24
CA PHE A 181 -10.16 3.18 -8.22
C PHE A 181 -9.85 4.67 -8.18
N ASN A 182 -9.49 5.26 -9.33
CA ASN A 182 -9.05 6.64 -9.44
C ASN A 182 -10.10 7.60 -9.99
N THR A 183 -11.15 7.09 -10.67
CA THR A 183 -12.21 7.90 -11.31
C THR A 183 -13.59 7.41 -10.89
N LYS A 184 -14.63 8.26 -11.08
CA LYS A 184 -16.03 7.89 -10.76
C LYS A 184 -16.49 6.66 -11.53
N ASP A 185 -16.02 6.46 -12.75
CA ASP A 185 -16.42 5.34 -13.60
C ASP A 185 -15.99 3.98 -13.04
N ASN A 186 -14.92 3.96 -12.24
CA ASN A 186 -14.46 2.73 -11.57
C ASN A 186 -15.40 2.23 -10.47
N PHE A 187 -16.40 3.04 -10.05
CA PHE A 187 -17.37 2.68 -9.01
C PHE A 187 -18.72 2.20 -9.57
N ASN A 188 -18.93 2.26 -10.89
CA ASN A 188 -20.13 1.80 -11.55
C ASN A 188 -19.99 0.31 -11.93
N PHE A 189 -20.41 -0.60 -11.03
CA PHE A 189 -20.53 -2.04 -11.26
C PHE A 189 -21.96 -2.51 -11.12
#